data_d6d841ab9c10b5d403e93da199e61dd9
#
_entry.id   d6d841ab9c10b5d403e93da199e61dd9
#
_cell.length_a   1.000
_cell.length_b   1.000
_cell.length_c   1.000
_cell.angle_alpha   90.00
_cell.angle_beta   90.00
_cell.angle_gamma   90.00
#
_symmetry.space_group_name_H-M   'P 1'
#
loop_
_entity.id
_entity.type
_entity.pdbx_description
1 polymer ?
#
loop_
_entity_poly.entity_id
_entity_poly.type
_entity_poly.pdbx_seq_one_letter_code
_entity_poly.pdbx_strand_id
1 'polypeptide(L)'
;MKFKFRLISAVLALLLSAYIPFRGLANPQPSGDTVSSALWWQASVYNQVQQIKEQQYEGCVWGDSISSALGDSLGEKNFNFAIGGMSTVSLLEQLKLVVPQGFTCKKSILAIGTNDAMYGIGDEQFVSNLKEAIAIMRSIGSKQIILIPAFYSTLAASHNPKFAGTIARVDEINFLINKVAAEENITVESSGIQALFKDKALNTDLTIDGVHLNAKGLDIYRKVLLDILTPLLTTRKFFDRKSV
;
A
#
# COMPACT_ATOMS: atom_id res chain seq x y z
N MET A 1 -63.59 -31.11 -47.32
CA MET A 1 -62.24 -31.70 -47.35
C MET A 1 -61.34 -30.89 -46.42
N LYS A 2 -61.21 -31.41 -45.24
CA LYS A 2 -60.36 -30.82 -44.16
C LYS A 2 -59.11 -31.68 -44.04
N PHE A 3 -57.95 -31.11 -43.98
CA PHE A 3 -56.73 -31.60 -43.26
C PHE A 3 -55.47 -30.89 -43.80
N LYS A 4 -54.73 -30.26 -42.90
CA LYS A 4 -53.30 -30.07 -42.82
C LYS A 4 -52.89 -28.63 -42.56
N PHE A 5 -52.99 -28.24 -41.33
CA PHE A 5 -52.14 -27.17 -40.75
C PHE A 5 -51.93 -27.45 -39.24
N ARG A 6 -51.02 -28.32 -38.91
CA ARG A 6 -50.41 -28.44 -37.55
C ARG A 6 -49.16 -29.29 -37.67
N LEU A 7 -48.05 -28.67 -37.98
CA LEU A 7 -46.69 -29.25 -37.71
C LEU A 7 -45.59 -28.30 -38.15
N ILE A 8 -45.59 -27.02 -37.71
CA ILE A 8 -44.43 -26.13 -37.88
C ILE A 8 -44.27 -25.23 -36.65
N SER A 9 -44.55 -25.67 -35.45
CA SER A 9 -44.34 -24.83 -34.26
C SER A 9 -43.52 -25.51 -33.17
N ALA A 10 -42.83 -26.61 -33.46
CA ALA A 10 -42.09 -27.37 -32.43
C ALA A 10 -40.56 -27.44 -32.64
N VAL A 11 -40.01 -26.78 -33.65
CA VAL A 11 -38.55 -26.85 -33.93
C VAL A 11 -37.79 -25.54 -33.63
N LEU A 12 -38.49 -24.47 -33.29
CA LEU A 12 -37.81 -23.17 -33.00
C LEU A 12 -37.55 -22.90 -31.49
N ALA A 13 -37.90 -23.85 -30.62
CA ALA A 13 -37.72 -23.69 -29.15
C ALA A 13 -36.48 -24.40 -28.56
N LEU A 14 -35.62 -25.02 -29.37
CA LEU A 14 -34.49 -25.84 -28.91
C LEU A 14 -33.11 -25.28 -29.24
N LEU A 15 -32.98 -24.03 -29.69
CA LEU A 15 -31.67 -23.41 -29.99
C LEU A 15 -31.34 -22.17 -29.13
N LEU A 16 -32.06 -21.94 -28.04
CA LEU A 16 -31.82 -20.78 -27.13
C LEU A 16 -31.32 -21.17 -25.74
N SER A 17 -30.85 -22.40 -25.54
CA SER A 17 -30.43 -22.87 -24.22
C SER A 17 -28.98 -23.36 -24.12
N ALA A 18 -28.02 -22.72 -24.81
CA ALA A 18 -26.62 -23.08 -24.67
C ALA A 18 -25.69 -21.87 -24.74
N TYR A 19 -26.06 -20.73 -24.17
CA TYR A 19 -25.11 -19.70 -23.82
C TYR A 19 -25.03 -19.62 -22.29
N ILE A 20 -24.46 -20.67 -21.65
CA ILE A 20 -23.96 -20.59 -20.30
C ILE A 20 -22.63 -19.87 -20.45
N PRO A 21 -22.49 -18.62 -19.97
CA PRO A 21 -21.16 -18.02 -19.88
C PRO A 21 -20.34 -18.94 -18.97
N PHE A 22 -19.27 -19.49 -19.50
CA PHE A 22 -18.24 -20.18 -18.74
C PHE A 22 -17.71 -19.15 -17.74
N ARG A 23 -18.32 -19.10 -16.55
CA ARG A 23 -17.71 -18.43 -15.41
C ARG A 23 -16.44 -19.22 -15.15
N GLY A 24 -15.33 -18.69 -15.62
CA GLY A 24 -14.01 -19.20 -15.27
C GLY A 24 -14.02 -19.43 -13.76
N LEU A 25 -13.59 -20.60 -13.34
CA LEU A 25 -13.35 -20.92 -11.93
C LEU A 25 -12.41 -19.82 -11.43
N ALA A 26 -12.97 -18.84 -10.73
CA ALA A 26 -12.17 -17.85 -10.03
C ALA A 26 -11.24 -18.65 -9.13
N ASN A 27 -9.94 -18.57 -9.39
CA ASN A 27 -8.96 -19.10 -8.44
C ASN A 27 -9.32 -18.52 -7.07
N PRO A 28 -9.41 -19.35 -6.02
CA PRO A 28 -9.71 -18.83 -4.69
C PRO A 28 -8.66 -17.78 -4.35
N GLN A 29 -9.09 -16.52 -4.28
CA GLN A 29 -8.28 -15.44 -3.77
C GLN A 29 -7.91 -15.79 -2.32
N PRO A 30 -6.67 -15.53 -1.86
CA PRO A 30 -6.35 -15.66 -0.46
C PRO A 30 -7.38 -14.86 0.35
N SER A 31 -8.03 -15.48 1.31
CA SER A 31 -9.13 -14.91 2.06
C SER A 31 -8.61 -13.95 3.13
N GLY A 32 -8.41 -12.69 2.76
CA GLY A 32 -8.13 -11.61 3.70
C GLY A 32 -6.74 -11.63 4.34
N ASP A 33 -6.46 -10.56 5.08
CA ASP A 33 -5.22 -10.42 5.85
C ASP A 33 -5.35 -11.10 7.22
N THR A 34 -4.49 -12.08 7.49
CA THR A 34 -4.37 -12.78 8.77
C THR A 34 -3.01 -12.56 9.44
N VAL A 35 -2.20 -11.63 8.93
CA VAL A 35 -0.81 -11.39 9.36
C VAL A 35 -0.75 -11.05 10.85
N SER A 36 -1.69 -10.27 11.38
CA SER A 36 -1.72 -9.89 12.80
C SER A 36 -1.89 -11.06 13.77
N SER A 37 -2.38 -12.21 13.30
CA SER A 37 -2.47 -13.44 14.10
C SER A 37 -1.14 -14.21 14.17
N ALA A 38 -0.16 -13.90 13.35
CA ALA A 38 1.12 -14.61 13.31
C ALA A 38 2.03 -14.21 14.48
N LEU A 39 2.66 -15.18 15.11
CA LEU A 39 3.54 -14.95 16.26
C LEU A 39 4.72 -14.01 15.94
N TRP A 40 5.29 -14.13 14.75
CA TRP A 40 6.38 -13.26 14.33
C TRP A 40 5.95 -11.79 14.18
N TRP A 41 4.72 -11.53 13.72
CA TRP A 41 4.17 -10.18 13.64
C TRP A 41 3.92 -9.63 15.06
N GLN A 42 3.31 -10.41 15.94
CA GLN A 42 3.08 -10.04 17.34
C GLN A 42 4.39 -9.72 18.07
N ALA A 43 5.44 -10.55 17.85
CA ALA A 43 6.77 -10.28 18.38
C ALA A 43 7.37 -8.98 17.84
N SER A 44 7.18 -8.68 16.53
CA SER A 44 7.65 -7.44 15.92
C SER A 44 6.97 -6.22 16.54
N VAL A 45 5.64 -6.25 16.69
CA VAL A 45 4.87 -5.16 17.32
C VAL A 45 5.26 -5.01 18.79
N TYR A 46 5.42 -6.12 19.52
CA TYR A 46 5.89 -6.08 20.91
C TYR A 46 7.25 -5.38 21.04
N ASN A 47 8.21 -5.71 20.17
CA ASN A 47 9.52 -5.07 20.16
C ASN A 47 9.41 -3.56 19.87
N GLN A 48 8.54 -3.16 18.93
CA GLN A 48 8.28 -1.74 18.66
C GLN A 48 7.72 -1.04 19.91
N VAL A 49 6.71 -1.63 20.57
CA VAL A 49 6.12 -1.11 21.81
C VAL A 49 7.19 -0.84 22.90
N GLN A 50 8.18 -1.74 23.05
CA GLN A 50 9.25 -1.54 24.03
C GLN A 50 10.17 -0.36 23.68
N GLN A 51 10.35 -0.05 22.39
CA GLN A 51 11.28 0.98 21.92
C GLN A 51 10.67 2.38 21.91
N ILE A 52 9.35 2.49 21.68
CA ILE A 52 8.71 3.78 21.35
C ILE A 52 8.10 4.51 22.54
N LYS A 53 8.04 3.88 23.71
CA LYS A 53 7.36 4.44 24.87
C LYS A 53 7.80 5.89 25.16
N GLU A 54 6.82 6.82 25.10
CA GLU A 54 7.01 8.26 25.36
C GLU A 54 8.08 8.95 24.48
N GLN A 55 8.47 8.32 23.36
CA GLN A 55 9.46 8.87 22.44
C GLN A 55 8.86 9.93 21.52
N GLN A 56 9.73 10.80 21.00
CA GLN A 56 9.36 11.83 20.03
C GLN A 56 10.17 11.66 18.76
N TYR A 57 9.50 11.45 17.64
CA TYR A 57 10.14 11.26 16.35
C TYR A 57 9.89 12.44 15.41
N GLU A 58 10.90 12.80 14.63
CA GLU A 58 10.74 13.76 13.52
C GLU A 58 9.91 13.12 12.38
N GLY A 59 10.12 11.83 12.14
CA GLY A 59 9.39 11.07 11.14
C GLY A 59 9.11 9.63 11.52
N CYS A 60 7.97 9.11 11.06
CA CYS A 60 7.60 7.71 11.19
C CYS A 60 7.23 7.15 9.82
N VAL A 61 7.74 5.97 9.51
CA VAL A 61 7.40 5.24 8.29
C VAL A 61 6.53 4.04 8.64
N TRP A 62 5.36 3.97 8.04
CA TRP A 62 4.38 2.90 8.20
C TRP A 62 4.27 2.16 6.87
N GLY A 63 4.31 0.85 6.88
CA GLY A 63 4.28 0.12 5.62
C GLY A 63 4.45 -1.39 5.78
N ASP A 64 4.68 -2.02 4.65
CA ASP A 64 4.83 -3.46 4.49
C ASP A 64 6.31 -3.91 4.41
N SER A 65 6.55 -5.10 3.81
CA SER A 65 7.89 -5.68 3.66
C SER A 65 8.87 -4.81 2.88
N ILE A 66 8.39 -3.99 1.94
CA ILE A 66 9.25 -3.13 1.11
C ILE A 66 9.87 -2.04 1.98
N SER A 67 9.07 -1.39 2.82
CA SER A 67 9.54 -0.37 3.77
C SER A 67 10.29 -1.01 4.96
N SER A 68 9.85 -2.17 5.43
CA SER A 68 10.50 -2.91 6.53
C SER A 68 11.94 -3.29 6.20
N ALA A 69 12.24 -3.59 4.93
CA ALA A 69 13.59 -3.92 4.46
C ALA A 69 14.61 -2.78 4.64
N LEU A 70 14.17 -1.55 4.89
CA LEU A 70 15.06 -0.42 5.16
C LEU A 70 15.62 -0.43 6.60
N GLY A 71 15.02 -1.21 7.53
CA GLY A 71 15.45 -1.27 8.92
C GLY A 71 15.62 0.13 9.54
N ASP A 72 16.75 0.36 10.23
CA ASP A 72 17.07 1.61 10.92
C ASP A 72 17.80 2.63 10.04
N SER A 73 17.86 2.40 8.71
CA SER A 73 18.65 3.23 7.78
C SER A 73 18.06 4.62 7.49
N LEU A 74 16.94 4.96 8.13
CA LEU A 74 16.25 6.25 7.97
C LEU A 74 16.75 7.34 8.94
N GLY A 75 17.71 7.03 9.81
CA GLY A 75 18.32 7.95 10.76
C GLY A 75 17.64 7.96 12.13
N GLU A 76 18.42 8.30 13.17
CA GLU A 76 18.06 8.13 14.59
C GLU A 76 16.80 8.91 15.06
N LYS A 77 16.44 9.97 14.35
CA LYS A 77 15.25 10.77 14.68
C LYS A 77 13.95 10.24 14.06
N ASN A 78 14.05 9.18 13.27
CA ASN A 78 12.94 8.58 12.56
C ASN A 78 12.73 7.14 13.03
N PHE A 79 11.50 6.68 13.02
CA PHE A 79 11.18 5.30 13.37
C PHE A 79 10.48 4.58 12.22
N ASN A 80 10.97 3.39 11.91
CA ASN A 80 10.38 2.52 10.89
C ASN A 80 9.43 1.52 11.54
N PHE A 81 8.14 1.80 11.44
CA PHE A 81 7.06 0.93 11.93
C PHE A 81 6.65 -0.17 10.94
N ALA A 82 7.22 -0.18 9.74
CA ALA A 82 6.84 -1.14 8.71
C ALA A 82 7.14 -2.59 9.13
N ILE A 83 6.21 -3.50 8.84
CA ILE A 83 6.34 -4.93 9.09
C ILE A 83 5.96 -5.70 7.83
N GLY A 84 6.69 -6.77 7.51
CA GLY A 84 6.43 -7.58 6.32
C GLY A 84 5.00 -8.11 6.25
N GLY A 85 4.46 -8.22 5.04
CA GLY A 85 3.13 -8.78 4.79
C GLY A 85 1.93 -7.90 5.17
N MET A 86 2.15 -6.73 5.78
CA MET A 86 1.03 -5.89 6.24
C MET A 86 0.19 -5.33 5.10
N SER A 87 -1.12 -5.40 5.27
CA SER A 87 -2.13 -4.62 4.57
C SER A 87 -2.69 -3.50 5.46
N THR A 88 -3.65 -2.74 4.97
CA THR A 88 -4.38 -1.75 5.79
C THR A 88 -5.09 -2.39 6.99
N VAL A 89 -5.47 -3.67 6.91
CA VAL A 89 -6.13 -4.39 8.01
C VAL A 89 -5.17 -4.60 9.19
N SER A 90 -4.03 -5.25 8.95
CA SER A 90 -3.01 -5.48 9.99
C SER A 90 -2.32 -4.20 10.45
N LEU A 91 -2.26 -3.15 9.61
CA LEU A 91 -1.81 -1.82 10.01
C LEU A 91 -2.70 -1.23 11.11
N LEU A 92 -4.03 -1.31 10.99
CA LEU A 92 -4.94 -0.82 12.03
C LEU A 92 -4.78 -1.59 13.33
N GLU A 93 -4.56 -2.91 13.27
CA GLU A 93 -4.25 -3.70 14.47
C GLU A 93 -2.92 -3.27 15.11
N GLN A 94 -1.89 -2.98 14.33
CA GLN A 94 -0.63 -2.43 14.86
C GLN A 94 -0.85 -1.08 15.53
N LEU A 95 -1.55 -0.16 14.87
CA LEU A 95 -1.82 1.18 15.41
C LEU A 95 -2.55 1.12 16.75
N LYS A 96 -3.51 0.20 16.94
CA LYS A 96 -4.21 -0.01 18.22
C LYS A 96 -3.26 -0.39 19.36
N LEU A 97 -2.17 -1.08 19.06
CA LEU A 97 -1.20 -1.55 20.05
C LEU A 97 -0.10 -0.52 20.35
N VAL A 98 0.34 0.23 19.33
CA VAL A 98 1.48 1.15 19.49
C VAL A 98 1.05 2.56 19.93
N VAL A 99 -0.10 3.07 19.50
CA VAL A 99 -0.55 4.42 19.83
C VAL A 99 -0.72 4.66 21.34
N PRO A 100 -1.24 3.72 22.15
CA PRO A 100 -1.35 3.88 23.58
C PRO A 100 -0.01 4.07 24.32
N GLN A 101 1.13 3.87 23.64
CA GLN A 101 2.46 4.04 24.25
C GLN A 101 2.88 5.51 24.38
N GLY A 102 2.08 6.46 23.92
CA GLY A 102 2.30 7.89 24.14
C GLY A 102 3.44 8.52 23.32
N PHE A 103 3.91 7.86 22.27
CA PHE A 103 4.89 8.45 21.36
C PHE A 103 4.26 9.50 20.44
N THR A 104 5.09 10.35 19.86
CA THR A 104 4.64 11.33 18.86
C THR A 104 5.51 11.29 17.61
N CYS A 105 4.88 11.62 16.47
CA CYS A 105 5.56 11.75 15.18
C CYS A 105 5.18 13.09 14.53
N LYS A 106 6.15 13.92 14.17
CA LYS A 106 5.87 15.19 13.48
C LYS A 106 5.45 15.00 12.03
N LYS A 107 5.98 13.95 11.38
CA LYS A 107 5.70 13.60 9.99
C LYS A 107 5.46 12.10 9.88
N SER A 108 4.40 11.67 9.20
CA SER A 108 4.15 10.26 8.90
C SER A 108 4.21 10.00 7.40
N ILE A 109 4.92 8.96 7.01
CA ILE A 109 4.91 8.39 5.67
C ILE A 109 4.15 7.08 5.75
N LEU A 110 3.13 6.91 4.92
CA LEU A 110 2.35 5.67 4.84
C LEU A 110 2.52 5.04 3.46
N ALA A 111 3.20 3.91 3.42
CA ALA A 111 3.51 3.11 2.24
C ALA A 111 2.83 1.74 2.34
N ILE A 112 1.55 1.69 2.01
CA ILE A 112 0.69 0.51 2.19
C ILE A 112 -0.21 0.32 0.97
N GLY A 113 -0.72 -0.89 0.73
CA GLY A 113 -1.64 -1.19 -0.36
C GLY A 113 -1.20 -2.34 -1.26
N THR A 114 0.11 -2.64 -1.30
CA THR A 114 0.66 -3.75 -2.10
C THR A 114 0.06 -5.09 -1.67
N ASN A 115 -0.02 -5.34 -0.37
CA ASN A 115 -0.62 -6.56 0.17
C ASN A 115 -2.14 -6.51 0.18
N ASP A 116 -2.76 -5.33 0.24
CA ASP A 116 -4.22 -5.19 0.05
C ASP A 116 -4.63 -5.69 -1.33
N ALA A 117 -3.83 -5.37 -2.37
CA ALA A 117 -4.04 -5.89 -3.72
C ALA A 117 -3.90 -7.42 -3.77
N MET A 118 -2.90 -7.99 -3.07
CA MET A 118 -2.63 -9.44 -3.04
C MET A 118 -3.70 -10.20 -2.24
N TYR A 119 -4.11 -9.67 -1.08
CA TYR A 119 -5.11 -10.32 -0.20
C TYR A 119 -6.55 -10.12 -0.68
N GLY A 120 -6.78 -9.32 -1.73
CA GLY A 120 -8.12 -9.06 -2.25
C GLY A 120 -8.99 -8.25 -1.29
N ILE A 121 -8.38 -7.33 -0.52
CA ILE A 121 -9.13 -6.40 0.35
C ILE A 121 -10.06 -5.56 -0.54
N GLY A 122 -11.35 -5.52 -0.19
CA GLY A 122 -12.36 -4.78 -0.97
C GLY A 122 -12.15 -3.27 -0.91
N ASP A 123 -12.61 -2.55 -1.94
CA ASP A 123 -12.39 -1.11 -2.09
C ASP A 123 -12.91 -0.28 -0.91
N GLU A 124 -14.14 -0.58 -0.46
CA GLU A 124 -14.75 0.13 0.67
C GLU A 124 -13.95 -0.08 1.96
N GLN A 125 -13.52 -1.30 2.22
CA GLN A 125 -12.71 -1.62 3.38
C GLN A 125 -11.33 -0.94 3.30
N PHE A 126 -10.67 -1.01 2.13
CA PHE A 126 -9.39 -0.34 1.91
C PHE A 126 -9.48 1.16 2.18
N VAL A 127 -10.47 1.84 1.59
CA VAL A 127 -10.69 3.29 1.77
C VAL A 127 -10.99 3.63 3.23
N SER A 128 -11.86 2.85 3.90
CA SER A 128 -12.19 3.05 5.31
C SER A 128 -10.95 2.91 6.19
N ASN A 129 -10.20 1.84 6.01
CA ASN A 129 -8.98 1.58 6.78
C ASN A 129 -7.92 2.65 6.57
N LEU A 130 -7.71 3.09 5.31
CA LEU A 130 -6.74 4.12 4.98
C LEU A 130 -7.09 5.46 5.65
N LYS A 131 -8.36 5.86 5.64
CA LYS A 131 -8.84 7.07 6.32
C LYS A 131 -8.68 6.97 7.84
N GLU A 132 -9.00 5.82 8.43
CA GLU A 132 -8.81 5.58 9.86
C GLU A 132 -7.32 5.67 10.24
N ALA A 133 -6.43 5.06 9.48
CA ALA A 133 -4.99 5.17 9.70
C ALA A 133 -4.51 6.62 9.63
N ILE A 134 -4.95 7.41 8.65
CA ILE A 134 -4.65 8.84 8.52
C ILE A 134 -5.13 9.62 9.75
N ALA A 135 -6.35 9.38 10.22
CA ALA A 135 -6.90 10.02 11.40
C ALA A 135 -6.07 9.70 12.66
N ILE A 136 -5.67 8.44 12.82
CA ILE A 136 -4.79 8.02 13.92
C ILE A 136 -3.42 8.70 13.82
N MET A 137 -2.81 8.80 12.64
CA MET A 137 -1.54 9.50 12.45
C MET A 137 -1.63 10.97 12.82
N ARG A 138 -2.75 11.62 12.56
CA ARG A 138 -3.00 12.99 13.05
C ARG A 138 -3.06 13.04 14.57
N SER A 139 -3.68 12.06 15.21
CA SER A 139 -3.80 12.01 16.67
C SER A 139 -2.48 11.85 17.41
N ILE A 140 -1.47 11.22 16.80
CA ILE A 140 -0.11 11.12 17.36
C ILE A 140 0.77 12.33 17.02
N GLY A 141 0.19 13.41 16.51
CA GLY A 141 0.88 14.68 16.27
C GLY A 141 1.44 14.89 14.87
N SER A 142 1.13 14.03 13.90
CA SER A 142 1.62 14.20 12.52
C SER A 142 0.98 15.41 11.85
N LYS A 143 1.77 16.48 11.72
CA LYS A 143 1.36 17.71 11.00
C LYS A 143 1.45 17.56 9.49
N GLN A 144 2.25 16.61 9.02
CA GLN A 144 2.42 16.28 7.62
C GLN A 144 2.28 14.75 7.46
N ILE A 145 1.40 14.33 6.58
CA ILE A 145 1.21 12.93 6.21
C ILE A 145 1.46 12.83 4.71
N ILE A 146 2.27 11.87 4.30
CA ILE A 146 2.57 11.59 2.90
C ILE A 146 2.22 10.13 2.61
N LEU A 147 1.45 9.89 1.57
CA LEU A 147 1.20 8.55 1.07
C LEU A 147 2.22 8.20 -0.01
N ILE A 148 2.71 6.98 0.02
CA ILE A 148 3.47 6.36 -1.07
C ILE A 148 2.53 5.39 -1.79
N PRO A 149 2.43 5.42 -3.13
CA PRO A 149 1.62 4.47 -3.88
C PRO A 149 2.00 3.02 -3.59
N ALA A 150 1.02 2.13 -3.64
CA ALA A 150 1.27 0.69 -3.62
C ALA A 150 2.21 0.29 -4.76
N PHE A 151 3.16 -0.57 -4.46
CA PHE A 151 4.18 -0.97 -5.43
C PHE A 151 3.63 -2.04 -6.38
N TYR A 152 3.93 -1.87 -7.65
CA TYR A 152 3.77 -2.93 -8.63
C TYR A 152 4.82 -4.00 -8.41
N SER A 153 4.46 -5.25 -8.64
CA SER A 153 5.40 -6.35 -8.82
C SER A 153 5.90 -6.39 -10.29
N THR A 154 6.87 -7.25 -10.59
CA THR A 154 7.19 -7.54 -11.99
C THR A 154 5.98 -8.16 -12.69
N LEU A 155 5.94 -8.05 -14.02
CA LEU A 155 4.86 -8.65 -14.80
C LEU A 155 4.75 -10.17 -14.54
N ALA A 156 5.86 -10.86 -14.41
CA ALA A 156 5.87 -12.30 -14.12
C ALA A 156 5.28 -12.62 -12.73
N ALA A 157 5.67 -11.87 -11.70
CA ALA A 157 5.15 -12.06 -10.34
C ALA A 157 3.67 -11.73 -10.23
N SER A 158 3.17 -10.72 -10.97
CA SER A 158 1.76 -10.31 -10.96
C SER A 158 0.77 -11.37 -11.47
N HIS A 159 1.27 -12.40 -12.17
CA HIS A 159 0.47 -13.54 -12.60
C HIS A 159 0.36 -14.64 -11.54
N ASN A 160 1.03 -14.49 -10.40
CA ASN A 160 0.95 -15.44 -9.29
C ASN A 160 0.19 -14.83 -8.10
N PRO A 161 -1.13 -15.09 -7.96
CA PRO A 161 -1.97 -14.47 -6.94
C PRO A 161 -1.60 -14.86 -5.49
N LYS A 162 -0.77 -15.90 -5.31
CA LYS A 162 -0.25 -16.28 -4.00
C LYS A 162 0.97 -15.44 -3.59
N PHE A 163 1.50 -14.66 -4.51
CA PHE A 163 2.77 -13.98 -4.33
C PHE A 163 2.65 -12.46 -4.51
N ALA A 164 1.78 -12.00 -5.41
CA ALA A 164 1.54 -10.58 -5.66
C ALA A 164 0.11 -10.32 -6.14
N GLY A 165 -0.36 -9.10 -5.93
CA GLY A 165 -1.55 -8.60 -6.61
C GLY A 165 -1.31 -8.42 -8.11
N THR A 166 -2.36 -8.51 -8.92
CA THR A 166 -2.26 -8.20 -10.36
C THR A 166 -1.92 -6.72 -10.57
N ILE A 167 -1.25 -6.41 -11.69
CA ILE A 167 -0.97 -5.00 -12.07
C ILE A 167 -2.26 -4.17 -12.07
N ALA A 168 -3.35 -4.70 -12.62
CA ALA A 168 -4.65 -4.02 -12.65
C ALA A 168 -5.17 -3.73 -11.23
N ARG A 169 -5.06 -4.69 -10.30
CA ARG A 169 -5.52 -4.49 -8.92
C ARG A 169 -4.66 -3.45 -8.19
N VAL A 170 -3.36 -3.42 -8.41
CA VAL A 170 -2.48 -2.37 -7.87
C VAL A 170 -2.83 -1.00 -8.45
N ASP A 171 -3.20 -0.90 -9.74
CA ASP A 171 -3.70 0.34 -10.34
C ASP A 171 -4.98 0.84 -9.65
N GLU A 172 -5.93 -0.06 -9.37
CA GLU A 172 -7.17 0.28 -8.64
C GLU A 172 -6.85 0.78 -7.22
N ILE A 173 -5.99 0.10 -6.48
CA ILE A 173 -5.53 0.54 -5.15
C ILE A 173 -4.86 1.91 -5.23
N ASN A 174 -4.00 2.16 -6.21
CA ASN A 174 -3.36 3.45 -6.40
C ASN A 174 -4.34 4.57 -6.77
N PHE A 175 -5.37 4.25 -7.52
CA PHE A 175 -6.47 5.18 -7.77
C PHE A 175 -7.20 5.54 -6.45
N LEU A 176 -7.49 4.56 -5.60
CA LEU A 176 -8.12 4.78 -4.30
C LEU A 176 -7.22 5.59 -3.34
N ILE A 177 -5.91 5.32 -3.33
CA ILE A 177 -4.93 6.11 -2.56
C ILE A 177 -4.99 7.58 -2.97
N ASN A 178 -4.96 7.88 -4.27
CA ASN A 178 -5.03 9.26 -4.77
C ASN A 178 -6.38 9.93 -4.43
N LYS A 179 -7.49 9.19 -4.53
CA LYS A 179 -8.82 9.67 -4.15
C LYS A 179 -8.87 10.05 -2.66
N VAL A 180 -8.42 9.15 -1.77
CA VAL A 180 -8.37 9.42 -0.33
C VAL A 180 -7.44 10.60 -0.02
N ALA A 181 -6.28 10.67 -0.67
CA ALA A 181 -5.35 11.78 -0.49
C ALA A 181 -5.99 13.13 -0.83
N ALA A 182 -6.73 13.20 -1.93
CA ALA A 182 -7.45 14.41 -2.33
C ALA A 182 -8.56 14.78 -1.31
N GLU A 183 -9.34 13.80 -0.84
CA GLU A 183 -10.39 13.99 0.16
C GLU A 183 -9.83 14.44 1.51
N GLU A 184 -8.67 13.92 1.91
CA GLU A 184 -8.00 14.21 3.18
C GLU A 184 -7.03 15.40 3.10
N ASN A 185 -6.85 16.02 1.92
CA ASN A 185 -5.92 17.10 1.64
C ASN A 185 -4.47 16.77 2.07
N ILE A 186 -3.99 15.59 1.67
CA ILE A 186 -2.63 15.11 1.92
C ILE A 186 -1.92 14.80 0.61
N THR A 187 -0.59 14.73 0.66
CA THR A 187 0.26 14.52 -0.53
C THR A 187 0.44 13.03 -0.83
N VAL A 188 0.42 12.67 -2.12
CA VAL A 188 0.94 11.39 -2.61
C VAL A 188 2.30 11.65 -3.26
N GLU A 189 3.36 11.04 -2.76
CA GLU A 189 4.69 11.11 -3.38
C GLU A 189 4.88 9.91 -4.31
N SER A 190 4.71 10.15 -5.59
CA SER A 190 4.86 9.14 -6.64
C SER A 190 6.06 9.38 -7.54
N SER A 191 6.53 10.62 -7.65
CA SER A 191 7.58 11.00 -8.61
C SER A 191 8.93 10.37 -8.26
N GLY A 192 9.30 10.37 -6.98
CA GLY A 192 10.57 9.83 -6.50
C GLY A 192 10.73 8.33 -6.72
N ILE A 193 9.63 7.57 -6.67
CA ILE A 193 9.66 6.12 -6.85
C ILE A 193 9.52 5.66 -8.31
N GLN A 194 9.30 6.57 -9.26
CA GLN A 194 9.13 6.23 -10.69
C GLN A 194 10.32 5.43 -11.26
N ALA A 195 11.54 5.71 -10.81
CA ALA A 195 12.74 5.00 -11.25
C ALA A 195 12.73 3.49 -10.92
N LEU A 196 11.86 3.04 -10.01
CA LEU A 196 11.69 1.63 -9.67
C LEU A 196 10.89 0.86 -10.72
N PHE A 197 10.09 1.56 -11.53
CA PHE A 197 9.10 0.93 -12.40
C PHE A 197 9.36 1.24 -13.88
N LYS A 198 8.96 0.30 -14.72
CA LYS A 198 8.88 0.45 -16.16
C LYS A 198 7.52 -0.10 -16.62
N ASP A 199 6.77 0.67 -17.38
CA ASP A 199 5.45 0.27 -17.92
C ASP A 199 4.50 -0.30 -16.85
N LYS A 200 4.43 0.35 -15.68
CA LYS A 200 3.66 -0.09 -14.50
C LYS A 200 4.07 -1.47 -13.96
N ALA A 201 5.29 -1.88 -14.13
CA ALA A 201 5.83 -3.09 -13.52
C ALA A 201 7.16 -2.78 -12.84
N LEU A 202 7.47 -3.47 -11.74
CA LEU A 202 8.76 -3.37 -11.08
C LEU A 202 9.88 -3.79 -12.06
N ASN A 203 10.92 -2.97 -12.16
CA ASN A 203 12.06 -3.28 -13.00
C ASN A 203 12.79 -4.53 -12.45
N THR A 204 12.96 -5.53 -13.29
CA THR A 204 13.59 -6.81 -12.93
C THR A 204 15.01 -6.67 -12.38
N ASP A 205 15.74 -5.61 -12.76
CA ASP A 205 17.09 -5.33 -12.26
C ASP A 205 17.11 -4.74 -10.84
N LEU A 206 15.94 -4.39 -10.29
CA LEU A 206 15.78 -3.75 -8.98
C LEU A 206 15.09 -4.63 -7.93
N THR A 207 14.87 -5.90 -8.25
CA THR A 207 14.16 -6.85 -7.36
C THR A 207 14.95 -8.13 -7.15
N ILE A 208 14.67 -8.82 -6.03
CA ILE A 208 15.25 -10.14 -5.72
C ILE A 208 14.34 -11.28 -6.15
N ASP A 209 13.03 -11.06 -6.18
CA ASP A 209 12.03 -12.11 -6.38
C ASP A 209 10.80 -11.66 -7.21
N GLY A 210 10.84 -10.43 -7.72
CA GLY A 210 9.77 -9.82 -8.50
C GLY A 210 8.80 -8.96 -7.69
N VAL A 211 8.94 -8.92 -6.36
CA VAL A 211 8.13 -8.10 -5.44
C VAL A 211 9.02 -7.23 -4.57
N HIS A 212 10.00 -7.85 -3.89
CA HIS A 212 10.87 -7.17 -2.96
C HIS A 212 12.07 -6.55 -3.66
N LEU A 213 12.46 -5.37 -3.19
CA LEU A 213 13.59 -4.63 -3.77
C LEU A 213 14.93 -5.30 -3.42
N ASN A 214 15.85 -5.34 -4.38
CA ASN A 214 17.26 -5.65 -4.12
C ASN A 214 18.00 -4.40 -3.59
N ALA A 215 19.30 -4.52 -3.32
CA ALA A 215 20.09 -3.43 -2.74
C ALA A 215 19.99 -2.13 -3.57
N LYS A 216 20.00 -2.20 -4.90
CA LYS A 216 19.86 -1.02 -5.79
C LYS A 216 18.48 -0.39 -5.69
N GLY A 217 17.43 -1.21 -5.69
CA GLY A 217 16.06 -0.75 -5.52
C GLY A 217 15.84 -0.11 -4.15
N LEU A 218 16.36 -0.73 -3.09
CA LEU A 218 16.31 -0.19 -1.73
C LEU A 218 17.05 1.14 -1.61
N ASP A 219 18.18 1.32 -2.28
CA ASP A 219 18.91 2.60 -2.28
C ASP A 219 18.10 3.74 -2.91
N ILE A 220 17.42 3.45 -4.03
CA ILE A 220 16.50 4.41 -4.65
C ILE A 220 15.36 4.77 -3.69
N TYR A 221 14.70 3.76 -3.13
CA TYR A 221 13.56 3.96 -2.24
C TYR A 221 13.95 4.68 -0.95
N ARG A 222 15.05 4.27 -0.33
CA ARG A 222 15.60 4.92 0.87
C ARG A 222 15.85 6.41 0.64
N LYS A 223 16.45 6.77 -0.50
CA LYS A 223 16.69 8.18 -0.85
C LYS A 223 15.40 8.97 -0.91
N VAL A 224 14.36 8.44 -1.54
CA VAL A 224 13.03 9.09 -1.58
C VAL A 224 12.49 9.34 -0.19
N LEU A 225 12.52 8.34 0.70
CA LEU A 225 12.03 8.51 2.06
C LEU A 225 12.87 9.52 2.86
N LEU A 226 14.20 9.52 2.71
CA LEU A 226 15.08 10.48 3.36
C LEU A 226 14.84 11.90 2.86
N ASP A 227 14.61 12.10 1.56
CA ASP A 227 14.28 13.42 0.99
C ASP A 227 12.95 13.96 1.56
N ILE A 228 11.96 13.07 1.78
CA ILE A 228 10.70 13.43 2.45
C ILE A 228 10.91 13.75 3.92
N LEU A 229 11.70 12.94 4.64
CA LEU A 229 11.91 13.05 6.08
C LEU A 229 12.78 14.25 6.44
N THR A 230 13.73 14.63 5.58
CA THR A 230 14.63 15.75 5.83
C THR A 230 13.84 17.07 5.77
N PRO A 231 13.93 17.93 6.80
CA PRO A 231 13.33 19.25 6.73
C PRO A 231 13.91 20.03 5.54
N LEU A 232 13.08 20.63 4.74
CA LEU A 232 13.54 21.63 3.75
C LEU A 232 14.31 22.70 4.54
N LEU A 233 15.62 22.75 4.37
CA LEU A 233 16.42 23.85 4.87
C LEU A 233 15.91 25.12 4.18
N THR A 234 15.06 25.88 4.85
CA THR A 234 14.67 27.21 4.43
C THR A 234 15.92 28.07 4.44
N THR A 235 16.65 28.07 3.33
CA THR A 235 17.70 29.08 3.06
C THR A 235 17.01 30.42 2.81
N ARG A 236 16.44 31.02 3.87
CA ARG A 236 16.28 32.45 3.91
C ARG A 236 17.68 33.04 4.11
N LYS A 237 18.43 33.22 3.02
CA LYS A 237 19.49 34.24 3.00
C LYS A 237 18.79 35.58 3.17
N PHE A 238 18.80 36.10 4.40
CA PHE A 238 18.60 37.51 4.63
C PHE A 238 19.78 38.20 3.92
N PHE A 239 19.52 38.74 2.73
CA PHE A 239 20.34 39.81 2.17
C PHE A 239 20.09 41.04 3.03
N ASP A 240 20.93 41.21 4.06
CA ASP A 240 21.04 42.44 4.80
C ASP A 240 21.71 43.46 3.85
N ARG A 241 20.88 44.26 3.18
CA ARG A 241 21.37 45.47 2.47
C ARG A 241 21.67 46.51 3.54
N LYS A 242 22.89 46.52 4.02
CA LYS A 242 23.45 47.74 4.62
C LYS A 242 23.67 48.71 3.49
N SER A 243 22.78 49.70 3.36
CA SER A 243 22.96 50.93 2.64
C SER A 243 23.99 51.78 3.38
N VAL A 244 25.02 52.14 2.65
CA VAL A 244 25.90 53.31 2.96
C VAL A 244 25.26 54.52 2.30
#